data_df9c33c7ac5385878e9d0ee67b3c36a5
#
_entry.id   df9c33c7ac5385878e9d0ee67b3c36a5
#
_cell.length_a   1.000
_cell.length_b   1.000
_cell.length_c   1.000
_cell.angle_alpha   90.00
_cell.angle_beta   90.00
_cell.angle_gamma   90.00
#
_symmetry.space_group_name_H-M   'P 1'
#
loop_
_entity.id
_entity.type
_entity.pdbx_description
1 polymer ?
#
loop_
_entity_poly.entity_id
_entity_poly.type
_entity_poly.pdbx_seq_one_letter_code
_entity_poly.pdbx_strand_id
1 'polypeptide(L)'
;MLEVKNINQYYGGSHILRDVSLEAEVGKVKVILGRNGVGKTTLLKSLMGLVPIKSGTISMGGKEIHKLTPYERARLGIGFVPQGREIFARLTVEENLRMGLAYKPAGTPIPAELFELFPVLQQMLHRRGGDLSGGQQQQLAIARALAAGPKVLILDEPTEGIQPSIIKDIGRVIRMLADRGDMAILLVEQYYDFAQELADNYIVMERGAVLARGMGQNMEVDGVRSLVAI
;
A
#
# COMPACT_ATOMS: atom_id res chain seq x y z
N MET A 1 4.25 10.88 8.77
CA MET A 1 4.57 9.64 9.46
C MET A 1 3.28 8.97 9.90
N LEU A 2 3.13 7.69 9.63
CA LEU A 2 2.07 6.82 10.15
C LEU A 2 2.68 5.99 11.29
N GLU A 3 2.01 5.96 12.43
CA GLU A 3 2.47 5.23 13.62
C GLU A 3 1.37 4.29 14.11
N VAL A 4 1.75 3.07 14.41
CA VAL A 4 0.88 2.00 14.92
C VAL A 4 1.49 1.46 16.21
N LYS A 5 0.72 1.47 17.31
CA LYS A 5 1.19 1.03 18.61
C LYS A 5 0.29 -0.04 19.21
N ASN A 6 0.84 -1.22 19.39
CA ASN A 6 0.26 -2.36 20.13
C ASN A 6 -1.19 -2.66 19.72
N ILE A 7 -1.47 -2.63 18.41
CA ILE A 7 -2.84 -2.89 17.94
C ILE A 7 -3.17 -4.37 18.07
N ASN A 8 -4.37 -4.61 18.58
CA ASN A 8 -5.00 -5.91 18.66
C ASN A 8 -6.31 -5.91 17.87
N GLN A 9 -6.51 -6.91 17.02
CA GLN A 9 -7.72 -7.05 16.22
C GLN A 9 -8.27 -8.46 16.31
N TYR A 10 -9.58 -8.57 16.32
CA TYR A 10 -10.31 -9.84 16.44
C TYR A 10 -11.41 -9.92 15.38
N TYR A 11 -11.63 -11.13 14.86
CA TYR A 11 -12.86 -11.51 14.17
C TYR A 11 -13.63 -12.49 15.07
N GLY A 12 -14.71 -12.01 15.69
CA GLY A 12 -15.40 -12.78 16.71
C GLY A 12 -14.46 -13.14 17.88
N GLY A 13 -14.27 -14.42 18.14
CA GLY A 13 -13.34 -14.93 19.14
C GLY A 13 -11.90 -15.11 18.67
N SER A 14 -11.63 -14.96 17.36
CA SER A 14 -10.30 -15.21 16.80
C SER A 14 -9.42 -13.97 16.89
N HIS A 15 -8.31 -14.06 17.61
CA HIS A 15 -7.29 -13.00 17.77
C HIS A 15 -6.37 -13.01 16.55
N ILE A 16 -6.53 -12.05 15.65
CA ILE A 16 -5.82 -12.00 14.36
C ILE A 16 -4.56 -11.14 14.43
N LEU A 17 -4.63 -9.93 15.01
CA LEU A 17 -3.44 -9.10 15.24
C LEU A 17 -3.13 -9.03 16.72
N ARG A 18 -1.85 -9.25 17.05
CA ARG A 18 -1.37 -9.41 18.42
C ARG A 18 -0.25 -8.41 18.71
N ASP A 19 -0.58 -7.33 19.40
CA ASP A 19 0.33 -6.26 19.81
C ASP A 19 1.23 -5.73 18.67
N VAL A 20 0.64 -5.60 17.46
CA VAL A 20 1.38 -5.16 16.28
C VAL A 20 1.74 -3.68 16.41
N SER A 21 3.02 -3.39 16.27
CA SER A 21 3.57 -2.03 16.27
C SER A 21 4.48 -1.83 15.07
N LEU A 22 4.30 -0.73 14.35
CA LEU A 22 5.16 -0.30 13.24
C LEU A 22 5.09 1.21 13.04
N GLU A 23 6.08 1.72 12.32
CA GLU A 23 6.14 3.11 11.86
C GLU A 23 6.43 3.14 10.37
N ALA A 24 5.76 4.04 9.64
CA ALA A 24 6.08 4.36 8.25
C ALA A 24 6.49 5.83 8.19
N GLU A 25 7.76 6.05 7.89
CA GLU A 25 8.38 7.36 7.83
C GLU A 25 8.24 7.96 6.44
N VAL A 26 8.14 9.30 6.38
CA VAL A 26 8.12 10.04 5.13
C VAL A 26 9.47 9.88 4.40
N GLY A 27 9.43 9.67 3.10
CA GLY A 27 10.62 9.42 2.29
C GLY A 27 11.18 8.00 2.39
N LYS A 28 10.44 7.07 3.02
CA LYS A 28 10.88 5.69 3.23
C LYS A 28 9.85 4.68 2.75
N VAL A 29 10.35 3.53 2.31
CA VAL A 29 9.57 2.34 2.05
C VAL A 29 9.67 1.39 3.23
N LYS A 30 8.57 1.26 3.98
CA LYS A 30 8.41 0.24 5.02
C LYS A 30 7.82 -1.01 4.39
N VAL A 31 8.56 -2.10 4.38
CA VAL A 31 8.09 -3.38 3.87
C VAL A 31 7.53 -4.25 4.99
N ILE A 32 6.38 -4.87 4.72
CA ILE A 32 5.75 -5.89 5.57
C ILE A 32 5.81 -7.22 4.83
N LEU A 33 6.57 -8.15 5.35
CA LEU A 33 6.70 -9.49 4.82
C LEU A 33 5.97 -10.51 5.70
N GLY A 34 5.62 -11.64 5.13
CA GLY A 34 5.02 -12.78 5.82
C GLY A 34 4.20 -13.64 4.89
N ARG A 35 3.98 -14.88 5.31
CA ARG A 35 3.19 -15.88 4.55
C ARG A 35 1.73 -15.48 4.43
N ASN A 36 1.00 -16.20 3.58
CA ASN A 36 -0.45 -16.04 3.50
C ASN A 36 -1.12 -16.41 4.82
N GLY A 37 -2.15 -15.64 5.20
CA GLY A 37 -2.93 -15.89 6.42
C GLY A 37 -2.29 -15.40 7.72
N VAL A 38 -1.09 -14.79 7.72
CA VAL A 38 -0.44 -14.30 8.95
C VAL A 38 -1.02 -12.99 9.50
N GLY A 39 -1.99 -12.36 8.80
CA GLY A 39 -2.67 -11.14 9.26
C GLY A 39 -2.31 -9.85 8.50
N LYS A 40 -1.48 -9.90 7.44
CA LYS A 40 -1.08 -8.70 6.66
C LYS A 40 -2.28 -7.89 6.16
N THR A 41 -3.19 -8.51 5.44
CA THR A 41 -4.40 -7.84 4.92
C THR A 41 -5.31 -7.33 6.04
N THR A 42 -5.39 -8.03 7.19
CA THR A 42 -6.13 -7.54 8.37
C THR A 42 -5.48 -6.29 8.95
N LEU A 43 -4.15 -6.24 9.01
CA LEU A 43 -3.41 -5.05 9.40
C LEU A 43 -3.76 -3.88 8.47
N LEU A 44 -3.68 -4.05 7.15
CA LEU A 44 -4.02 -2.99 6.21
C LEU A 44 -5.49 -2.54 6.32
N LYS A 45 -6.42 -3.48 6.45
CA LYS A 45 -7.83 -3.15 6.70
C LYS A 45 -8.04 -2.37 8.00
N SER A 46 -7.25 -2.66 9.04
CA SER A 46 -7.27 -1.90 10.30
C SER A 46 -6.71 -0.49 10.11
N LEU A 47 -5.63 -0.32 9.33
CA LEU A 47 -5.05 0.98 8.99
C LEU A 47 -6.04 1.84 8.18
N MET A 48 -6.79 1.22 7.27
CA MET A 48 -7.81 1.88 6.47
C MET A 48 -9.11 2.14 7.23
N GLY A 49 -9.30 1.56 8.44
CA GLY A 49 -10.54 1.67 9.20
C GLY A 49 -11.69 0.80 8.68
N LEU A 50 -11.39 -0.14 7.78
CA LEU A 50 -12.35 -1.11 7.25
C LEU A 50 -12.72 -2.17 8.30
N VAL A 51 -11.82 -2.45 9.24
CA VAL A 51 -12.08 -3.28 10.41
C VAL A 51 -11.61 -2.54 11.67
N PRO A 52 -12.37 -2.60 12.77
CA PRO A 52 -12.00 -1.94 14.02
C PRO A 52 -10.86 -2.69 14.72
N ILE A 53 -9.99 -1.96 15.39
CA ILE A 53 -9.05 -2.52 16.36
C ILE A 53 -9.72 -2.63 17.73
N LYS A 54 -9.34 -3.63 18.54
CA LYS A 54 -9.83 -3.82 19.90
C LYS A 54 -9.10 -2.95 20.91
N SER A 55 -7.79 -2.80 20.71
CA SER A 55 -6.90 -1.99 21.55
C SER A 55 -5.70 -1.50 20.75
N GLY A 56 -4.91 -0.63 21.35
CA GLY A 56 -3.78 0.05 20.72
C GLY A 56 -4.20 1.36 20.03
N THR A 57 -3.26 1.97 19.33
CA THR A 57 -3.49 3.25 18.64
C THR A 57 -2.93 3.24 17.23
N ILE A 58 -3.59 3.98 16.34
CA ILE A 58 -3.09 4.32 15.01
C ILE A 58 -3.12 5.84 14.92
N SER A 59 -1.98 6.44 14.59
CA SER A 59 -1.86 7.89 14.43
C SER A 59 -1.17 8.27 13.12
N MET A 60 -1.51 9.44 12.59
CA MET A 60 -0.91 10.02 11.40
C MET A 60 -0.58 11.48 11.65
N GLY A 61 0.69 11.87 11.49
CA GLY A 61 1.14 13.23 11.80
C GLY A 61 0.87 13.65 13.25
N GLY A 62 0.95 12.72 14.20
CA GLY A 62 0.67 12.96 15.62
C GLY A 62 -0.81 12.95 16.01
N LYS A 63 -1.73 12.84 15.04
CA LYS A 63 -3.17 12.77 15.30
C LYS A 63 -3.65 11.32 15.30
N GLU A 64 -4.37 10.90 16.33
CA GLU A 64 -5.02 9.59 16.36
C GLU A 64 -6.12 9.49 15.31
N ILE A 65 -6.10 8.38 14.57
CA ILE A 65 -7.02 8.12 13.45
C ILE A 65 -7.80 6.80 13.60
N HIS A 66 -7.54 6.01 14.64
CA HIS A 66 -8.14 4.67 14.76
C HIS A 66 -9.67 4.69 14.95
N LYS A 67 -10.25 5.82 15.37
CA LYS A 67 -11.70 6.03 15.47
C LYS A 67 -12.33 6.67 14.24
N LEU A 68 -11.52 7.12 13.29
CA LEU A 68 -12.01 7.75 12.07
C LEU A 68 -12.50 6.69 11.07
N THR A 69 -13.50 7.07 10.29
CA THR A 69 -14.03 6.26 9.19
C THR A 69 -13.00 6.12 8.05
N PRO A 70 -13.13 5.12 7.17
CA PRO A 70 -12.27 4.98 5.99
C PRO A 70 -12.22 6.25 5.13
N TYR A 71 -13.35 6.89 4.94
CA TYR A 71 -13.46 8.14 4.19
C TYR A 71 -12.64 9.28 4.83
N GLU A 72 -12.73 9.45 6.14
CA GLU A 72 -11.97 10.48 6.86
C GLU A 72 -10.47 10.22 6.78
N ARG A 73 -10.04 8.94 6.89
CA ARG A 73 -8.62 8.56 6.73
C ARG A 73 -8.11 8.83 5.31
N ALA A 74 -8.90 8.53 4.29
CA ALA A 74 -8.56 8.86 2.91
C ALA A 74 -8.39 10.37 2.72
N ARG A 75 -9.29 11.19 3.29
CA ARG A 75 -9.18 12.67 3.25
C ARG A 75 -7.97 13.22 4.00
N LEU A 76 -7.47 12.53 5.01
CA LEU A 76 -6.23 12.89 5.70
C LEU A 76 -4.98 12.61 4.85
N GLY A 77 -5.13 11.83 3.77
CA GLY A 77 -4.07 11.52 2.82
C GLY A 77 -3.54 10.10 2.90
N ILE A 78 -4.38 9.10 3.24
CA ILE A 78 -4.02 7.69 3.08
C ILE A 78 -4.54 7.21 1.74
N GLY A 79 -3.62 6.85 0.82
CA GLY A 79 -3.90 6.14 -0.42
C GLY A 79 -3.76 4.64 -0.21
N PHE A 80 -4.65 3.84 -0.79
CA PHE A 80 -4.63 2.37 -0.66
C PHE A 80 -4.85 1.69 -2.00
N VAL A 81 -3.98 0.75 -2.30
CA VAL A 81 -4.09 -0.18 -3.43
C VAL A 81 -4.23 -1.58 -2.85
N PRO A 82 -5.43 -2.15 -2.83
CA PRO A 82 -5.68 -3.49 -2.29
C PRO A 82 -5.15 -4.58 -3.21
N GLN A 83 -4.95 -5.77 -2.66
CA GLN A 83 -4.72 -6.99 -3.42
C GLN A 83 -5.84 -7.18 -4.46
N GLY A 84 -5.51 -7.64 -5.66
CA GLY A 84 -6.48 -7.79 -6.75
C GLY A 84 -6.85 -6.48 -7.47
N ARG A 85 -6.14 -5.37 -7.16
CA ARG A 85 -6.22 -4.06 -7.88
C ARG A 85 -7.51 -3.27 -7.65
N GLU A 86 -8.66 -3.92 -7.58
CA GLU A 86 -10.01 -3.35 -7.38
C GLU A 86 -10.29 -2.10 -8.23
N ILE A 87 -9.92 -2.17 -9.52
CA ILE A 87 -10.27 -1.12 -10.49
C ILE A 87 -11.76 -1.21 -10.84
N PHE A 88 -12.33 -0.12 -11.29
CA PHE A 88 -13.70 -0.10 -11.84
C PHE A 88 -13.65 -0.57 -13.30
N ALA A 89 -13.86 -1.87 -13.52
CA ALA A 89 -13.68 -2.52 -14.84
C ALA A 89 -14.57 -1.93 -15.95
N ARG A 90 -15.75 -1.41 -15.61
CA ARG A 90 -16.70 -0.82 -16.57
C ARG A 90 -16.40 0.66 -16.89
N LEU A 91 -15.66 1.34 -16.04
CA LEU A 91 -15.24 2.72 -16.25
C LEU A 91 -13.99 2.77 -17.13
N THR A 92 -13.83 3.86 -17.84
CA THR A 92 -12.59 4.15 -18.59
C THR A 92 -11.41 4.39 -17.66
N VAL A 93 -10.19 4.42 -18.20
CA VAL A 93 -8.98 4.81 -17.47
C VAL A 93 -9.14 6.20 -16.87
N GLU A 94 -9.62 7.17 -17.67
CA GLU A 94 -9.87 8.54 -17.20
C GLU A 94 -10.86 8.57 -16.03
N GLU A 95 -12.00 7.88 -16.15
CA GLU A 95 -13.02 7.82 -15.10
C GLU A 95 -12.48 7.14 -13.83
N ASN A 96 -11.67 6.07 -13.96
CA ASN A 96 -10.99 5.46 -12.82
C ASN A 96 -10.07 6.45 -12.10
N LEU A 97 -9.27 7.23 -12.83
CA LEU A 97 -8.41 8.25 -12.24
C LEU A 97 -9.22 9.35 -11.55
N ARG A 98 -10.33 9.78 -12.17
CA ARG A 98 -11.26 10.76 -11.56
C ARG A 98 -11.90 10.24 -10.26
N MET A 99 -12.15 8.93 -10.14
CA MET A 99 -12.61 8.33 -8.87
C MET A 99 -11.60 8.53 -7.74
N GLY A 100 -10.28 8.54 -8.04
CA GLY A 100 -9.24 8.89 -7.05
C GLY A 100 -9.34 10.33 -6.55
N LEU A 101 -10.00 11.22 -7.29
CA LEU A 101 -10.22 12.63 -6.95
C LEU A 101 -11.59 12.90 -6.29
N ALA A 102 -12.38 11.87 -5.99
CA ALA A 102 -13.80 12.01 -5.59
C ALA A 102 -14.04 12.93 -4.38
N TYR A 103 -13.04 13.11 -3.50
CA TYR A 103 -13.15 14.01 -2.35
C TYR A 103 -12.46 15.38 -2.55
N LYS A 104 -11.88 15.62 -3.73
CA LYS A 104 -11.33 16.92 -4.12
C LYS A 104 -12.45 17.83 -4.68
N PRO A 105 -12.23 19.13 -4.79
CA PRO A 105 -13.18 20.04 -5.42
C PRO A 105 -13.58 19.57 -6.82
N ALA A 106 -14.85 19.80 -7.18
CA ALA A 106 -15.34 19.48 -8.53
C ALA A 106 -14.46 20.20 -9.59
N GLY A 107 -14.17 19.50 -10.69
CA GLY A 107 -13.31 20.03 -11.75
C GLY A 107 -11.81 19.94 -11.48
N THR A 108 -11.37 19.38 -10.34
CA THR A 108 -9.93 19.12 -10.11
C THR A 108 -9.36 18.31 -11.27
N PRO A 109 -8.30 18.78 -11.95
CA PRO A 109 -7.69 18.04 -13.05
C PRO A 109 -6.98 16.79 -12.54
N ILE A 110 -6.89 15.78 -13.42
CA ILE A 110 -6.02 14.62 -13.17
C ILE A 110 -4.57 15.13 -13.21
N PRO A 111 -3.76 14.86 -12.17
CA PRO A 111 -2.36 15.30 -12.16
C PRO A 111 -1.59 14.76 -13.36
N ALA A 112 -0.94 15.63 -14.12
CA ALA A 112 -0.17 15.27 -15.32
C ALA A 112 0.97 14.29 -15.00
N GLU A 113 1.54 14.42 -13.82
CA GLU A 113 2.57 13.55 -13.29
C GLU A 113 2.20 12.06 -13.33
N LEU A 114 0.92 11.69 -13.18
CA LEU A 114 0.48 10.29 -13.25
C LEU A 114 0.77 9.67 -14.62
N PHE A 115 0.77 10.48 -15.67
CA PHE A 115 1.10 10.05 -17.03
C PHE A 115 2.61 10.03 -17.29
N GLU A 116 3.39 10.78 -16.51
CA GLU A 116 4.86 10.67 -16.51
C GLU A 116 5.30 9.38 -15.80
N LEU A 117 4.63 9.03 -14.68
CA LEU A 117 4.88 7.79 -13.95
C LEU A 117 4.42 6.55 -14.74
N PHE A 118 3.28 6.64 -15.42
CA PHE A 118 2.63 5.55 -16.15
C PHE A 118 2.17 6.00 -17.54
N PRO A 119 3.10 6.18 -18.52
CA PRO A 119 2.77 6.73 -19.86
C PRO A 119 1.71 5.93 -20.61
N VAL A 120 1.63 4.63 -20.39
CA VAL A 120 0.63 3.75 -21.01
C VAL A 120 -0.80 4.16 -20.69
N LEU A 121 -1.06 4.74 -19.51
CA LEU A 121 -2.40 5.18 -19.12
C LEU A 121 -2.88 6.37 -19.95
N GLN A 122 -1.97 7.26 -20.34
CA GLN A 122 -2.31 8.39 -21.23
C GLN A 122 -2.78 7.90 -22.60
N GLN A 123 -2.12 6.88 -23.14
CA GLN A 123 -2.47 6.29 -24.44
C GLN A 123 -3.82 5.55 -24.40
N MET A 124 -4.27 5.18 -23.21
CA MET A 124 -5.46 4.34 -23.01
C MET A 124 -6.60 5.04 -22.28
N LEU A 125 -6.60 6.38 -22.18
CA LEU A 125 -7.54 7.17 -21.38
C LEU A 125 -9.01 6.79 -21.59
N HIS A 126 -9.40 6.52 -22.83
CA HIS A 126 -10.79 6.21 -23.20
C HIS A 126 -11.09 4.71 -23.21
N ARG A 127 -10.11 3.86 -22.90
CA ARG A 127 -10.30 2.41 -22.78
C ARG A 127 -10.93 2.05 -21.45
N ARG A 128 -11.79 1.03 -21.43
CA ARG A 128 -12.34 0.50 -20.18
C ARG A 128 -11.23 -0.17 -19.36
N GLY A 129 -11.27 0.02 -18.05
CA GLY A 129 -10.30 -0.60 -17.15
C GLY A 129 -10.25 -2.14 -17.26
N GLY A 130 -11.42 -2.77 -17.50
CA GLY A 130 -11.49 -4.22 -17.69
C GLY A 130 -10.81 -4.75 -18.94
N ASP A 131 -10.57 -3.91 -19.95
CA ASP A 131 -9.92 -4.28 -21.22
C ASP A 131 -8.38 -4.13 -21.15
N LEU A 132 -7.85 -3.68 -20.03
CA LEU A 132 -6.42 -3.55 -19.78
C LEU A 132 -5.80 -4.89 -19.40
N SER A 133 -4.51 -5.08 -19.72
CA SER A 133 -3.75 -6.20 -19.17
C SER A 133 -3.61 -6.10 -17.65
N GLY A 134 -3.32 -7.22 -16.97
CA GLY A 134 -3.17 -7.22 -15.52
C GLY A 134 -2.15 -6.20 -15.01
N GLY A 135 -1.01 -6.05 -15.69
CA GLY A 135 0.00 -5.05 -15.33
C GLY A 135 -0.48 -3.62 -15.53
N GLN A 136 -1.23 -3.34 -16.62
CA GLN A 136 -1.83 -2.01 -16.86
C GLN A 136 -2.92 -1.68 -15.83
N GLN A 137 -3.71 -2.68 -15.41
CA GLN A 137 -4.69 -2.52 -14.34
C GLN A 137 -4.00 -2.18 -13.00
N GLN A 138 -2.84 -2.78 -12.72
CA GLN A 138 -2.06 -2.47 -11.52
C GLN A 138 -1.53 -1.05 -11.57
N GLN A 139 -0.97 -0.62 -12.70
CA GLN A 139 -0.54 0.76 -12.90
C GLN A 139 -1.71 1.74 -12.73
N LEU A 140 -2.90 1.42 -13.26
CA LEU A 140 -4.10 2.22 -13.08
C LEU A 140 -4.53 2.28 -11.61
N ALA A 141 -4.48 1.17 -10.86
CA ALA A 141 -4.84 1.14 -9.45
C ALA A 141 -3.89 2.03 -8.61
N ILE A 142 -2.59 1.96 -8.88
CA ILE A 142 -1.58 2.81 -8.22
C ILE A 142 -1.80 4.29 -8.60
N ALA A 143 -1.96 4.60 -9.89
CA ALA A 143 -2.21 5.96 -10.36
C ALA A 143 -3.49 6.57 -9.75
N ARG A 144 -4.57 5.78 -9.64
CA ARG A 144 -5.81 6.19 -8.98
C ARG A 144 -5.59 6.53 -7.50
N ALA A 145 -4.81 5.73 -6.77
CA ALA A 145 -4.49 6.00 -5.38
C ALA A 145 -3.61 7.26 -5.23
N LEU A 146 -2.71 7.51 -6.18
CA LEU A 146 -1.84 8.70 -6.21
C LEU A 146 -2.58 9.98 -6.62
N ALA A 147 -3.69 9.88 -7.38
CA ALA A 147 -4.40 11.03 -7.94
C ALA A 147 -4.75 12.10 -6.90
N ALA A 148 -5.08 11.69 -5.68
CA ALA A 148 -5.43 12.59 -4.59
C ALA A 148 -4.24 13.21 -3.85
N GLY A 149 -3.01 12.87 -4.19
CA GLY A 149 -1.80 13.32 -3.50
C GLY A 149 -1.71 12.78 -2.07
N PRO A 150 -1.63 11.47 -1.87
CA PRO A 150 -1.58 10.90 -0.53
C PRO A 150 -0.26 11.23 0.17
N LYS A 151 -0.29 11.30 1.50
CA LYS A 151 0.89 11.40 2.39
C LYS A 151 1.42 10.04 2.82
N VAL A 152 0.56 9.03 2.77
CA VAL A 152 0.88 7.62 3.01
C VAL A 152 0.27 6.81 1.88
N LEU A 153 1.08 6.05 1.17
CA LEU A 153 0.64 5.10 0.16
C LEU A 153 0.79 3.68 0.68
N ILE A 154 -0.31 2.94 0.70
CA ILE A 154 -0.34 1.54 1.13
C ILE A 154 -0.55 0.68 -0.12
N LEU A 155 0.34 -0.29 -0.35
CA LEU A 155 0.32 -1.22 -1.47
C LEU A 155 0.23 -2.65 -0.93
N ASP A 156 -0.82 -3.39 -1.28
CA ASP A 156 -1.04 -4.77 -0.86
C ASP A 156 -0.73 -5.73 -2.02
N GLU A 157 0.41 -6.40 -1.96
CA GLU A 157 0.92 -7.37 -2.94
C GLU A 157 0.83 -6.88 -4.41
N PRO A 158 1.45 -5.71 -4.72
CA PRO A 158 1.29 -5.08 -6.03
C PRO A 158 1.93 -5.86 -7.17
N THR A 159 2.73 -6.90 -6.89
CA THR A 159 3.40 -7.73 -7.91
C THR A 159 2.60 -8.98 -8.31
N GLU A 160 1.52 -9.30 -7.59
CA GLU A 160 0.77 -10.54 -7.80
C GLU A 160 0.19 -10.65 -9.21
N GLY A 161 0.52 -11.76 -9.90
CA GLY A 161 0.00 -12.06 -11.24
C GLY A 161 0.43 -11.06 -12.32
N ILE A 162 1.60 -10.44 -12.17
CA ILE A 162 2.14 -9.41 -13.08
C ILE A 162 3.42 -9.88 -13.74
N GLN A 163 3.63 -9.46 -15.00
CA GLN A 163 4.85 -9.79 -15.75
C GLN A 163 6.08 -9.09 -15.15
N PRO A 164 7.26 -9.72 -15.18
CA PRO A 164 8.50 -9.18 -14.60
C PRO A 164 8.89 -7.78 -15.06
N SER A 165 8.64 -7.45 -16.33
CA SER A 165 8.92 -6.10 -16.86
C SER A 165 8.10 -5.01 -16.18
N ILE A 166 6.82 -5.27 -15.94
CA ILE A 166 5.92 -4.32 -15.25
C ILE A 166 6.24 -4.26 -13.76
N ILE A 167 6.66 -5.37 -13.13
CA ILE A 167 7.12 -5.36 -11.73
C ILE A 167 8.29 -4.39 -11.57
N LYS A 168 9.27 -4.42 -12.48
CA LYS A 168 10.41 -3.48 -12.48
C LYS A 168 9.96 -2.02 -12.62
N ASP A 169 8.99 -1.76 -13.51
CA ASP A 169 8.46 -0.40 -13.69
C ASP A 169 7.75 0.09 -12.42
N ILE A 170 6.96 -0.77 -11.78
CA ILE A 170 6.30 -0.45 -10.50
C ILE A 170 7.34 -0.20 -9.40
N GLY A 171 8.39 -1.02 -9.30
CA GLY A 171 9.48 -0.85 -8.34
C GLY A 171 10.18 0.51 -8.51
N ARG A 172 10.51 0.86 -9.77
CA ARG A 172 11.09 2.17 -10.10
C ARG A 172 10.18 3.32 -9.66
N VAL A 173 8.87 3.23 -9.90
CA VAL A 173 7.92 4.26 -9.48
C VAL A 173 7.85 4.35 -7.96
N ILE A 174 7.78 3.23 -7.24
CA ILE A 174 7.77 3.21 -5.77
C ILE A 174 9.04 3.89 -5.22
N ARG A 175 10.23 3.56 -5.75
CA ARG A 175 11.48 4.16 -5.30
C ARG A 175 11.52 5.67 -5.58
N MET A 176 11.11 6.08 -6.78
CA MET A 176 11.03 7.48 -7.18
C MET A 176 10.09 8.28 -6.25
N LEU A 177 8.93 7.72 -5.90
CA LEU A 177 7.98 8.35 -4.97
C LEU A 177 8.56 8.49 -3.56
N ALA A 178 9.29 7.49 -3.07
CA ALA A 178 9.95 7.56 -1.77
C ALA A 178 11.07 8.61 -1.76
N ASP A 179 11.89 8.64 -2.81
CA ASP A 179 13.04 9.57 -2.93
C ASP A 179 12.64 11.05 -3.00
N ARG A 180 11.39 11.36 -3.36
CA ARG A 180 10.84 12.72 -3.26
C ARG A 180 10.78 13.25 -1.84
N GLY A 181 10.66 12.36 -0.85
CA GLY A 181 10.66 12.73 0.56
C GLY A 181 9.38 13.41 1.06
N ASP A 182 8.26 13.30 0.36
CA ASP A 182 6.97 13.90 0.73
C ASP A 182 5.90 12.88 1.12
N MET A 183 6.18 11.58 0.93
CA MET A 183 5.25 10.47 1.14
C MET A 183 5.92 9.35 1.92
N ALA A 184 5.17 8.67 2.80
CA ALA A 184 5.54 7.39 3.38
C ALA A 184 4.94 6.26 2.55
N ILE A 185 5.69 5.19 2.28
CA ILE A 185 5.18 4.03 1.55
C ILE A 185 5.18 2.80 2.45
N LEU A 186 4.02 2.15 2.54
CA LEU A 186 3.85 0.87 3.22
C LEU A 186 3.60 -0.19 2.16
N LEU A 187 4.56 -1.06 1.95
CA LEU A 187 4.53 -2.11 0.95
C LEU A 187 4.36 -3.47 1.63
N VAL A 188 3.26 -4.15 1.36
CA VAL A 188 3.05 -5.55 1.78
C VAL A 188 3.41 -6.45 0.62
N GLU A 189 4.28 -7.43 0.86
CA GLU A 189 4.75 -8.35 -0.18
C GLU A 189 5.04 -9.74 0.34
N GLN A 190 5.00 -10.71 -0.58
CA GLN A 190 5.51 -12.05 -0.40
C GLN A 190 6.75 -12.30 -1.26
N TYR A 191 6.88 -11.57 -2.37
CA TYR A 191 8.02 -11.67 -3.27
C TYR A 191 9.25 -11.00 -2.65
N TYR A 192 10.10 -11.83 -2.02
CA TYR A 192 11.24 -11.38 -1.22
C TYR A 192 12.20 -10.47 -1.99
N ASP A 193 12.58 -10.85 -3.23
CA ASP A 193 13.59 -10.11 -3.98
C ASP A 193 13.11 -8.68 -4.32
N PHE A 194 11.84 -8.52 -4.69
CA PHE A 194 11.24 -7.22 -4.92
C PHE A 194 11.14 -6.39 -3.63
N ALA A 195 10.78 -7.03 -2.54
CA ALA A 195 10.71 -6.39 -1.22
C ALA A 195 12.09 -5.91 -0.76
N GLN A 196 13.12 -6.73 -0.91
CA GLN A 196 14.50 -6.42 -0.53
C GLN A 196 15.05 -5.25 -1.35
N GLU A 197 14.79 -5.21 -2.66
CA GLU A 197 15.24 -4.12 -3.54
C GLU A 197 14.71 -2.75 -3.11
N LEU A 198 13.50 -2.71 -2.54
CA LEU A 198 12.81 -1.47 -2.22
C LEU A 198 12.88 -1.06 -0.75
N ALA A 199 13.13 -2.00 0.16
CA ALA A 199 13.01 -1.77 1.59
C ALA A 199 14.06 -0.79 2.14
N ASP A 200 13.61 0.32 2.74
CA ASP A 200 14.42 1.08 3.69
C ASP A 200 14.38 0.42 5.08
N ASN A 201 13.19 -0.05 5.47
CA ASN A 201 12.95 -0.78 6.71
C ASN A 201 11.99 -1.93 6.46
N TYR A 202 12.10 -3.01 7.24
CA TYR A 202 11.18 -4.13 7.12
C TYR A 202 10.60 -4.57 8.47
N ILE A 203 9.48 -5.26 8.39
CA ILE A 203 8.97 -6.15 9.43
C ILE A 203 8.58 -7.48 8.80
N VAL A 204 8.73 -8.57 9.55
CA VAL A 204 8.22 -9.90 9.21
C VAL A 204 7.08 -10.21 10.16
N MET A 205 5.93 -10.57 9.61
CA MET A 205 4.77 -10.99 10.39
C MET A 205 4.63 -12.51 10.40
N GLU A 206 4.34 -13.05 11.57
CA GLU A 206 3.95 -14.44 11.76
C GLU A 206 2.82 -14.53 12.79
N ARG A 207 1.79 -15.34 12.49
CA ARG A 207 0.66 -15.61 13.41
C ARG A 207 0.06 -14.36 14.07
N GLY A 208 -0.03 -13.27 13.30
CA GLY A 208 -0.62 -12.02 13.75
C GLY A 208 0.30 -11.10 14.56
N ALA A 209 1.53 -11.47 14.78
CA ALA A 209 2.53 -10.68 15.50
C ALA A 209 3.71 -10.29 14.62
N VAL A 210 4.49 -9.30 15.04
CA VAL A 210 5.77 -8.96 14.42
C VAL A 210 6.85 -9.90 14.96
N LEU A 211 7.38 -10.77 14.09
CA LEU A 211 8.43 -11.74 14.42
C LEU A 211 9.82 -11.10 14.38
N ALA A 212 10.10 -10.29 13.37
CA ALA A 212 11.39 -9.64 13.17
C ALA A 212 11.19 -8.23 12.56
N ARG A 213 12.18 -7.37 12.77
CA ARG A 213 12.25 -6.03 12.19
C ARG A 213 13.69 -5.58 12.02
N GLY A 214 13.95 -4.74 11.04
CA GLY A 214 15.29 -4.21 10.78
C GLY A 214 15.35 -3.22 9.63
N MET A 215 16.58 -2.85 9.28
CA MET A 215 16.89 -2.03 8.12
C MET A 215 16.86 -2.90 6.86
N GLY A 216 16.36 -2.37 5.74
CA GLY A 216 16.27 -3.10 4.47
C GLY A 216 17.59 -3.70 4.01
N GLN A 217 18.69 -2.95 4.15
CA GLN A 217 20.05 -3.41 3.81
C GLN A 217 20.51 -4.66 4.59
N ASN A 218 19.90 -4.95 5.72
CA ASN A 218 20.27 -6.07 6.58
C ASN A 218 19.41 -7.33 6.35
N MET A 219 18.40 -7.28 5.46
CA MET A 219 17.43 -8.37 5.28
C MET A 219 18.09 -9.72 4.97
N GLU A 220 19.18 -9.73 4.23
CA GLU A 220 19.92 -10.97 3.90
C GLU A 220 20.67 -11.51 5.12
N VAL A 221 21.41 -10.64 5.83
CA VAL A 221 22.18 -11.00 7.02
C VAL A 221 21.26 -11.43 8.17
N ASP A 222 20.10 -10.79 8.29
CA ASP A 222 19.06 -11.11 9.27
C ASP A 222 18.31 -12.42 8.93
N GLY A 223 18.64 -13.06 7.80
CA GLY A 223 18.03 -14.32 7.37
C GLY A 223 16.54 -14.22 7.03
N VAL A 224 16.06 -13.03 6.66
CA VAL A 224 14.63 -12.74 6.41
C VAL A 224 14.07 -13.66 5.32
N ARG A 225 14.86 -14.01 4.29
CA ARG A 225 14.44 -14.94 3.24
C ARG A 225 13.94 -16.27 3.81
N SER A 226 14.64 -16.82 4.81
CA SER A 226 14.24 -18.10 5.44
C SER A 226 12.98 -17.98 6.28
N LEU A 227 12.70 -16.81 6.86
CA LEU A 227 11.49 -16.54 7.64
C LEU A 227 10.23 -16.47 6.78
N VAL A 228 10.37 -16.07 5.51
CA VAL A 228 9.24 -15.92 4.57
C VAL A 228 9.16 -17.05 3.54
N ALA A 229 10.22 -17.86 3.40
CA ALA A 229 10.22 -19.02 2.50
C ALA A 229 9.15 -20.05 2.91
N ILE A 230 8.55 -20.69 1.91
CA ILE A 230 7.52 -21.74 2.07
C ILE A 230 8.19 -23.05 2.44
#